data_23f7d7a5ae6ad43a58f9bb246a62ea56
#
_entry.id   23f7d7a5ae6ad43a58f9bb246a62ea56
#
_cell.length_a   1.000
_cell.length_b   1.000
_cell.length_c   1.000
_cell.angle_alpha   90.00
_cell.angle_beta   90.00
_cell.angle_gamma   90.00
#
_symmetry.space_group_name_H-M   'P 1'
#
loop_
_entity.id
_entity.type
_entity.pdbx_description
1 polymer ?
#
loop_
_entity_poly.entity_id
_entity_poly.type
_entity_poly.pdbx_seq_one_letter_code
_entity_poly.pdbx_strand_id
1 'polypeptide(L)'
;MFKKLSRSAASAAVLVAAATAALAPTSALASASASASASASASAESAPLSRARIAAHFELPKGQTPENLALAPGGAAYVTFAKARQIAEVSPNGTIRILATLPKPADGGIHTPALGFPLTVGIVRAHDGTLYFLYATGTPDLTGVWRLRPGGQPQRIAALPAAGLPNGLALDPRTRTLYVTDSVLGTIWRVPTTGGTPSAWSTAPELAPTGFLGANGLKIHNGAVWATNLDKGTVLRIPVLPDGSAGRVRTKATGLPGIDDFAFTGRGDQLLAALNGPGQVALVQPDGSHSTVLTRADGLQNPTAIALRGKSVYVTSAAYVTAQDPNLLRAHLNR
;
A
#
# COMPACT_ATOMS: atom_id res chain seq x y z
N MET A 1 50.44 -17.62 -10.52
CA MET A 1 49.74 -18.75 -9.88
C MET A 1 48.63 -18.16 -9.02
N PHE A 2 47.49 -17.81 -9.62
CA PHE A 2 46.35 -17.20 -8.94
C PHE A 2 45.12 -18.11 -9.07
N LYS A 3 44.62 -18.63 -7.92
CA LYS A 3 43.44 -19.45 -7.83
C LYS A 3 42.20 -18.55 -7.92
N LYS A 4 41.34 -18.83 -8.92
CA LYS A 4 39.97 -18.30 -9.03
C LYS A 4 39.08 -18.99 -7.98
N LEU A 5 38.45 -18.21 -7.14
CA LEU A 5 37.36 -18.66 -6.27
C LEU A 5 36.03 -18.28 -6.95
N SER A 6 35.33 -19.30 -7.40
CA SER A 6 33.94 -19.20 -7.88
C SER A 6 33.02 -19.17 -6.67
N ARG A 7 32.13 -18.14 -6.58
CA ARG A 7 31.03 -18.11 -5.63
C ARG A 7 29.78 -18.65 -6.33
N SER A 8 29.31 -19.81 -5.88
CA SER A 8 28.05 -20.41 -6.29
C SER A 8 26.89 -19.69 -5.60
N ALA A 9 25.89 -19.29 -6.39
CA ALA A 9 24.61 -18.82 -5.89
C ALA A 9 23.79 -20.04 -5.43
N ALA A 10 23.39 -20.08 -4.17
CA ALA A 10 22.50 -21.07 -3.63
C ALA A 10 21.05 -20.63 -3.81
N SER A 11 20.32 -21.30 -4.68
CA SER A 11 18.84 -21.19 -4.77
C SER A 11 18.22 -22.00 -3.67
N ALA A 12 17.50 -21.37 -2.77
CA ALA A 12 16.67 -22.07 -1.78
C ALA A 12 15.35 -22.50 -2.41
N ALA A 13 15.22 -23.79 -2.68
CA ALA A 13 13.95 -24.43 -3.04
C ALA A 13 13.22 -24.82 -1.75
N VAL A 14 12.00 -24.33 -1.56
CA VAL A 14 11.11 -24.77 -0.48
C VAL A 14 10.37 -26.01 -0.94
N LEU A 15 10.66 -27.14 -0.31
CA LEU A 15 9.91 -28.40 -0.48
C LEU A 15 8.63 -28.34 0.36
N VAL A 16 7.48 -28.51 -0.30
CA VAL A 16 6.20 -28.79 0.36
C VAL A 16 6.05 -30.30 0.44
N ALA A 17 6.06 -30.86 1.65
CA ALA A 17 5.75 -32.26 1.90
C ALA A 17 4.23 -32.45 1.99
N ALA A 18 3.66 -33.25 1.08
CA ALA A 18 2.27 -33.69 1.15
C ALA A 18 2.20 -34.98 1.98
N ALA A 19 1.46 -34.96 3.07
CA ALA A 19 1.11 -36.15 3.84
C ALA A 19 -0.22 -36.74 3.34
N THR A 20 -0.18 -37.94 2.77
CA THR A 20 -1.36 -38.73 2.41
C THR A 20 -1.77 -39.57 3.59
N ALA A 21 -2.96 -39.38 4.14
CA ALA A 21 -3.59 -40.26 5.11
C ALA A 21 -4.59 -41.15 4.40
N ALA A 22 -4.41 -42.48 4.54
CA ALA A 22 -5.29 -43.54 4.02
C ALA A 22 -6.49 -43.70 4.95
N LEU A 23 -7.70 -43.72 4.41
CA LEU A 23 -8.95 -44.01 5.10
C LEU A 23 -9.37 -45.47 4.78
N ALA A 24 -9.57 -46.25 5.82
CA ALA A 24 -10.26 -47.56 5.75
C ALA A 24 -11.76 -47.36 6.00
N PRO A 25 -12.65 -48.16 5.38
CA PRO A 25 -14.09 -48.01 5.55
C PRO A 25 -14.60 -48.87 6.73
N THR A 26 -15.38 -48.27 7.60
CA THR A 26 -16.26 -48.95 8.55
C THR A 26 -17.70 -48.62 8.25
N SER A 27 -18.45 -49.65 7.85
CA SER A 27 -19.91 -49.67 7.72
C SER A 27 -20.58 -49.74 9.11
N ALA A 28 -21.51 -48.84 9.42
CA ALA A 28 -22.44 -48.97 10.51
C ALA A 28 -23.82 -48.44 10.12
N LEU A 29 -24.81 -49.22 10.52
CA LEU A 29 -26.22 -49.21 10.15
C LEU A 29 -27.03 -47.97 10.60
N ALA A 30 -28.07 -47.75 9.84
CA ALA A 30 -29.07 -46.68 9.99
C ALA A 30 -29.80 -46.72 11.34
N SER A 31 -30.09 -45.54 11.89
CA SER A 31 -31.22 -45.25 12.75
C SER A 31 -31.84 -43.93 12.31
N ALA A 32 -33.03 -44.01 11.77
CA ALA A 32 -33.81 -42.84 11.38
C ALA A 32 -34.34 -42.13 12.65
N SER A 33 -33.92 -40.92 12.87
CA SER A 33 -34.57 -40.00 13.77
C SER A 33 -34.98 -38.74 12.96
N ALA A 34 -36.28 -38.55 12.84
CA ALA A 34 -36.85 -37.35 12.24
C ALA A 34 -36.51 -36.14 13.14
N SER A 35 -35.58 -35.33 12.70
CA SER A 35 -35.29 -34.04 13.30
C SER A 35 -35.92 -32.96 12.43
N ALA A 36 -36.82 -32.20 13.01
CA ALA A 36 -37.48 -31.04 12.41
C ALA A 36 -36.41 -30.06 11.89
N SER A 37 -36.42 -29.81 10.59
CA SER A 37 -35.61 -28.78 9.93
C SER A 37 -36.12 -27.41 10.38
N ALA A 38 -35.53 -26.85 11.42
CA ALA A 38 -35.58 -25.42 11.65
C ALA A 38 -34.70 -24.79 10.57
N SER A 39 -35.32 -24.33 9.49
CA SER A 39 -34.68 -23.47 8.49
C SER A 39 -34.34 -22.15 9.19
N ALA A 40 -33.15 -22.08 9.79
CA ALA A 40 -32.52 -20.81 10.09
C ALA A 40 -32.23 -20.16 8.73
N SER A 41 -33.09 -19.27 8.28
CA SER A 41 -32.77 -18.30 7.24
C SER A 41 -31.66 -17.40 7.79
N ALA A 42 -30.40 -17.84 7.66
CA ALA A 42 -29.26 -16.97 7.73
C ALA A 42 -29.50 -15.94 6.64
N SER A 43 -29.90 -14.73 7.02
CA SER A 43 -29.85 -13.57 6.13
C SER A 43 -28.43 -13.51 5.60
N ALA A 44 -28.24 -13.83 4.32
CA ALA A 44 -26.94 -13.74 3.67
C ALA A 44 -26.48 -12.29 3.81
N GLU A 45 -25.58 -12.05 4.76
CA GLU A 45 -24.97 -10.74 4.95
C GLU A 45 -24.31 -10.36 3.63
N SER A 46 -24.79 -9.29 3.00
CA SER A 46 -24.28 -8.89 1.69
C SER A 46 -22.77 -8.66 1.77
N ALA A 47 -22.03 -9.26 0.85
CA ALA A 47 -20.55 -9.11 0.81
C ALA A 47 -20.17 -7.64 0.97
N PRO A 48 -19.16 -7.31 1.79
CA PRO A 48 -18.75 -5.92 2.06
C PRO A 48 -18.40 -5.12 0.80
N LEU A 49 -17.84 -5.80 -0.21
CA LEU A 49 -17.56 -5.23 -1.53
C LEU A 49 -18.29 -6.01 -2.63
N SER A 50 -18.68 -5.30 -3.67
CA SER A 50 -19.33 -5.88 -4.85
C SER A 50 -18.86 -5.19 -6.13
N ARG A 51 -19.25 -5.72 -7.30
CA ARG A 51 -19.00 -5.14 -8.63
C ARG A 51 -17.51 -4.85 -8.89
N ALA A 52 -16.62 -5.73 -8.42
CA ALA A 52 -15.20 -5.63 -8.72
C ALA A 52 -14.99 -5.77 -10.23
N ARG A 53 -14.20 -4.84 -10.81
CA ARG A 53 -13.80 -4.85 -12.22
C ARG A 53 -12.52 -4.06 -12.42
N ILE A 54 -11.73 -4.42 -13.40
CA ILE A 54 -10.58 -3.62 -13.80
C ILE A 54 -11.07 -2.36 -14.51
N ALA A 55 -10.62 -1.20 -14.01
CA ALA A 55 -10.92 0.11 -14.56
C ALA A 55 -9.87 0.58 -15.57
N ALA A 56 -8.61 0.15 -15.40
CA ALA A 56 -7.52 0.39 -16.32
C ALA A 56 -6.45 -0.70 -16.18
N HIS A 57 -5.88 -1.13 -17.32
CA HIS A 57 -4.69 -1.98 -17.39
C HIS A 57 -3.48 -1.10 -17.64
N PHE A 58 -2.32 -1.52 -17.12
CA PHE A 58 -1.06 -0.79 -17.27
C PHE A 58 -0.01 -1.64 -17.99
N GLU A 59 0.99 -0.99 -18.57
CA GLU A 59 1.99 -1.66 -19.38
C GLU A 59 3.22 -2.03 -18.56
N LEU A 60 3.29 -3.29 -18.13
CA LEU A 60 4.41 -3.82 -17.35
C LEU A 60 5.78 -3.63 -18.04
N PRO A 61 5.92 -3.85 -19.39
CA PRO A 61 7.19 -3.61 -20.09
C PRO A 61 7.66 -2.15 -20.05
N LYS A 62 6.74 -1.20 -19.89
CA LYS A 62 7.05 0.23 -19.71
C LYS A 62 7.35 0.61 -18.25
N GLY A 63 7.34 -0.37 -17.34
CA GLY A 63 7.54 -0.13 -15.92
C GLY A 63 6.35 0.54 -15.23
N GLN A 64 5.16 0.50 -15.83
CA GLN A 64 3.93 1.04 -15.27
C GLN A 64 3.39 0.13 -14.16
N THR A 65 4.16 0.01 -13.08
CA THR A 65 3.80 -0.71 -11.86
C THR A 65 3.20 0.29 -10.87
N PRO A 66 1.85 0.34 -10.72
CA PRO A 66 1.21 1.35 -9.88
C PRO A 66 1.49 1.07 -8.41
N GLU A 67 1.97 2.09 -7.68
CA GLU A 67 2.34 1.97 -6.28
C GLU A 67 1.34 2.62 -5.34
N ASN A 68 0.91 3.84 -5.67
CA ASN A 68 -0.05 4.55 -4.83
C ASN A 68 -1.00 5.40 -5.69
N LEU A 69 -2.10 5.86 -5.09
CA LEU A 69 -3.08 6.67 -5.78
C LEU A 69 -3.71 7.75 -4.91
N ALA A 70 -4.07 8.87 -5.55
CA ALA A 70 -4.90 9.93 -4.98
C ALA A 70 -6.07 10.23 -5.91
N LEU A 71 -7.27 10.46 -5.38
CA LEU A 71 -8.48 10.66 -6.20
C LEU A 71 -8.79 12.16 -6.37
N ALA A 72 -9.19 12.53 -7.60
CA ALA A 72 -9.75 13.83 -7.89
C ALA A 72 -11.26 13.90 -7.56
N PRO A 73 -11.82 15.08 -7.28
CA PRO A 73 -13.26 15.26 -7.10
C PRO A 73 -14.09 14.75 -8.29
N GLY A 74 -13.58 14.88 -9.54
CA GLY A 74 -14.21 14.39 -10.77
C GLY A 74 -14.11 12.88 -11.00
N GLY A 75 -13.42 12.13 -10.12
CA GLY A 75 -13.30 10.68 -10.20
C GLY A 75 -12.10 10.15 -10.99
N ALA A 76 -11.22 11.02 -11.49
CA ALA A 76 -9.92 10.62 -11.99
C ALA A 76 -9.03 10.14 -10.82
N ALA A 77 -8.12 9.20 -11.09
CA ALA A 77 -7.11 8.75 -10.16
C ALA A 77 -5.74 9.26 -10.60
N TYR A 78 -5.01 9.91 -9.71
CA TYR A 78 -3.59 10.19 -9.90
C TYR A 78 -2.81 9.01 -9.35
N VAL A 79 -1.94 8.42 -10.16
CA VAL A 79 -1.21 7.18 -9.85
C VAL A 79 0.28 7.42 -9.99
N THR A 80 1.06 6.88 -9.06
CA THR A 80 2.51 6.76 -9.19
C THR A 80 2.85 5.44 -9.85
N PHE A 81 3.59 5.47 -10.97
CA PHE A 81 4.16 4.27 -11.59
C PHE A 81 5.60 4.08 -11.11
N ALA A 82 5.80 3.19 -10.15
CA ALA A 82 7.04 3.02 -9.42
C ALA A 82 8.26 2.90 -10.36
N LYS A 83 8.36 1.83 -11.10
CA LYS A 83 9.55 1.55 -11.96
C LYS A 83 9.68 2.51 -13.14
N ALA A 84 8.57 3.02 -13.66
CA ALA A 84 8.59 4.04 -14.71
C ALA A 84 9.00 5.42 -14.21
N ARG A 85 9.01 5.66 -12.89
CA ARG A 85 9.26 6.96 -12.26
C ARG A 85 8.29 8.04 -12.75
N GLN A 86 7.03 7.66 -12.92
CA GLN A 86 6.01 8.52 -13.54
C GLN A 86 4.90 8.86 -12.55
N ILE A 87 4.32 10.03 -12.78
CA ILE A 87 3.03 10.45 -12.23
C ILE A 87 2.05 10.46 -13.39
N ALA A 88 0.93 9.76 -13.25
CA ALA A 88 -0.09 9.66 -14.27
C ALA A 88 -1.47 10.06 -13.74
N GLU A 89 -2.34 10.51 -14.63
CA GLU A 89 -3.77 10.64 -14.42
C GLU A 89 -4.49 9.52 -15.16
N VAL A 90 -5.34 8.78 -14.47
CA VAL A 90 -6.24 7.79 -15.04
C VAL A 90 -7.65 8.36 -14.95
N SER A 91 -8.25 8.68 -16.08
CA SER A 91 -9.61 9.23 -16.13
C SER A 91 -10.66 8.16 -15.80
N PRO A 92 -11.93 8.53 -15.50
CA PRO A 92 -12.97 7.58 -15.15
C PRO A 92 -13.28 6.53 -16.22
N ASN A 93 -12.96 6.81 -17.49
CA ASN A 93 -13.08 5.88 -18.62
C ASN A 93 -11.84 5.01 -18.86
N GLY A 94 -10.81 5.10 -17.98
CA GLY A 94 -9.59 4.31 -18.05
C GLY A 94 -8.48 4.91 -18.93
N THR A 95 -8.67 6.09 -19.56
CA THR A 95 -7.62 6.74 -20.35
C THR A 95 -6.49 7.21 -19.43
N ILE A 96 -5.24 6.90 -19.81
CA ILE A 96 -4.04 7.21 -19.04
C ILE A 96 -3.33 8.40 -19.70
N ARG A 97 -2.99 9.41 -18.90
CA ARG A 97 -2.19 10.57 -19.29
C ARG A 97 -1.00 10.71 -18.37
N ILE A 98 0.21 10.60 -18.89
CA ILE A 98 1.43 10.85 -18.12
C ILE A 98 1.55 12.36 -17.86
N LEU A 99 1.66 12.74 -16.60
CA LEU A 99 1.80 14.13 -16.15
C LEU A 99 3.25 14.53 -16.00
N ALA A 100 4.09 13.61 -15.51
CA ALA A 100 5.51 13.82 -15.33
C ALA A 100 6.28 12.50 -15.35
N THR A 101 7.55 12.56 -15.80
CA THR A 101 8.53 11.50 -15.62
C THR A 101 9.71 12.08 -14.86
N LEU A 102 10.09 11.47 -13.73
CA LEU A 102 11.20 11.96 -12.92
C LEU A 102 12.55 11.54 -13.49
N PRO A 103 13.61 12.33 -13.26
CA PRO A 103 14.95 12.03 -13.75
C PRO A 103 15.42 10.68 -13.20
N LYS A 104 16.16 9.94 -14.01
CA LYS A 104 16.83 8.71 -13.57
C LYS A 104 18.10 9.10 -12.81
N PRO A 105 18.37 8.49 -11.63
CA PRO A 105 19.64 8.70 -10.93
C PRO A 105 20.84 8.33 -11.81
N ALA A 106 21.96 9.01 -11.63
CA ALA A 106 23.18 8.79 -12.41
C ALA A 106 23.71 7.35 -12.29
N ASP A 107 23.56 6.74 -11.09
CA ASP A 107 23.92 5.34 -10.81
C ASP A 107 22.85 4.33 -11.28
N GLY A 108 21.79 4.78 -11.95
CA GLY A 108 20.67 3.95 -12.35
C GLY A 108 19.70 3.61 -11.22
N GLY A 109 19.97 4.05 -9.97
CA GLY A 109 19.18 3.77 -8.76
C GLY A 109 19.51 2.43 -8.10
N ILE A 110 20.66 1.84 -8.42
CA ILE A 110 21.12 0.56 -7.86
C ILE A 110 21.35 0.62 -6.34
N HIS A 111 21.57 1.82 -5.80
CA HIS A 111 21.74 2.07 -4.37
C HIS A 111 20.42 2.39 -3.64
N THR A 112 19.27 2.32 -4.33
CA THR A 112 17.96 2.47 -3.66
C THR A 112 17.80 1.39 -2.59
N PRO A 113 17.68 1.77 -1.30
CA PRO A 113 17.69 0.80 -0.20
C PRO A 113 16.59 -0.27 -0.37
N ALA A 114 16.89 -1.49 0.03
CA ALA A 114 16.06 -2.69 -0.05
C ALA A 114 15.65 -3.14 -1.47
N LEU A 115 15.58 -2.24 -2.46
CA LEU A 115 14.96 -2.55 -3.76
C LEU A 115 15.93 -2.54 -4.94
N GLY A 116 16.98 -1.69 -4.91
CA GLY A 116 17.98 -1.61 -5.99
C GLY A 116 17.49 -0.99 -7.29
N PHE A 117 16.36 -0.26 -7.25
CA PHE A 117 15.84 0.52 -8.38
C PHE A 117 15.10 1.76 -7.88
N PRO A 118 15.12 2.89 -8.63
CA PRO A 118 14.45 4.11 -8.23
C PRO A 118 12.94 4.00 -8.46
N LEU A 119 12.13 4.56 -7.52
CA LEU A 119 10.69 4.43 -7.62
C LEU A 119 9.94 5.65 -7.09
N THR A 120 8.86 6.02 -7.80
CA THR A 120 7.84 6.93 -7.28
C THR A 120 6.83 6.15 -6.46
N VAL A 121 6.50 6.66 -5.26
CA VAL A 121 5.71 5.94 -4.25
C VAL A 121 4.53 6.79 -3.78
N GLY A 122 4.33 6.99 -2.49
CA GLY A 122 3.18 7.67 -1.92
C GLY A 122 2.81 8.97 -2.64
N ILE A 123 1.52 9.18 -2.85
CA ILE A 123 0.98 10.38 -3.50
C ILE A 123 -0.24 10.90 -2.75
N VAL A 124 -0.33 12.22 -2.60
CA VAL A 124 -1.53 12.89 -2.10
C VAL A 124 -1.87 14.10 -2.98
N ARG A 125 -3.15 14.43 -3.06
CA ARG A 125 -3.66 15.60 -3.78
C ARG A 125 -4.17 16.64 -2.79
N ALA A 126 -3.65 17.85 -2.86
CA ALA A 126 -4.19 18.99 -2.14
C ALA A 126 -5.47 19.54 -2.81
N HIS A 127 -6.23 20.36 -2.07
CA HIS A 127 -7.51 20.91 -2.55
C HIS A 127 -7.35 21.74 -3.84
N ASP A 128 -6.25 22.49 -3.97
CA ASP A 128 -5.91 23.31 -5.14
C ASP A 128 -5.46 22.50 -6.38
N GLY A 129 -5.45 21.17 -6.27
CA GLY A 129 -5.02 20.26 -7.33
C GLY A 129 -3.52 19.96 -7.33
N THR A 130 -2.75 20.57 -6.46
CA THR A 130 -1.31 20.25 -6.29
C THR A 130 -1.15 18.80 -5.86
N LEU A 131 -0.29 18.06 -6.53
CA LEU A 131 0.12 16.71 -6.16
C LEU A 131 1.43 16.80 -5.37
N TYR A 132 1.48 16.14 -4.22
CA TYR A 132 2.70 15.83 -3.50
C TYR A 132 2.95 14.34 -3.62
N PHE A 133 4.19 13.95 -3.88
CA PHE A 133 4.56 12.56 -4.03
C PHE A 133 5.99 12.31 -3.59
N LEU A 134 6.34 11.05 -3.40
CA LEU A 134 7.64 10.64 -2.93
C LEU A 134 8.46 10.04 -4.08
N TYR A 135 9.76 10.28 -4.05
CA TYR A 135 10.71 9.65 -4.94
C TYR A 135 11.86 9.08 -4.11
N ALA A 136 12.06 7.77 -4.17
CA ALA A 136 13.11 7.02 -3.51
C ALA A 136 14.15 6.58 -4.56
N THR A 137 15.41 6.95 -4.40
CA THR A 137 16.44 6.69 -5.40
C THR A 137 17.76 6.19 -4.82
N GLY A 138 17.94 6.25 -3.49
CA GLY A 138 19.22 5.96 -2.85
C GLY A 138 20.27 7.06 -3.06
N THR A 139 19.92 8.19 -3.69
CA THR A 139 20.82 9.31 -3.93
C THR A 139 20.32 10.60 -3.25
N PRO A 140 21.23 11.45 -2.71
CA PRO A 140 20.85 12.64 -1.95
C PRO A 140 20.19 13.74 -2.80
N ASP A 141 20.49 13.78 -4.10
CA ASP A 141 20.02 14.80 -5.04
C ASP A 141 18.56 14.59 -5.46
N LEU A 142 18.07 13.34 -5.47
CA LEU A 142 16.74 13.01 -5.97
C LEU A 142 15.78 12.46 -4.90
N THR A 143 16.30 11.75 -3.88
CA THR A 143 15.44 11.19 -2.81
C THR A 143 14.74 12.31 -2.04
N GLY A 144 13.39 12.24 -1.94
CA GLY A 144 12.67 13.26 -1.18
C GLY A 144 11.19 13.38 -1.51
N VAL A 145 10.62 14.46 -1.00
CA VAL A 145 9.26 14.91 -1.27
C VAL A 145 9.27 15.83 -2.48
N TRP A 146 8.43 15.52 -3.44
CA TRP A 146 8.25 16.27 -4.68
C TRP A 146 6.85 16.86 -4.77
N ARG A 147 6.71 17.92 -5.54
CA ARG A 147 5.46 18.62 -5.80
C ARG A 147 5.26 18.80 -7.29
N LEU A 148 4.03 18.57 -7.77
CA LEU A 148 3.58 18.90 -9.13
C LEU A 148 2.32 19.77 -9.03
N ARG A 149 2.40 21.02 -9.42
CA ARG A 149 1.24 21.90 -9.57
C ARG A 149 0.52 21.62 -10.87
N PRO A 150 -0.79 21.90 -10.96
CA PRO A 150 -1.51 21.80 -12.22
C PRO A 150 -0.79 22.58 -13.34
N GLY A 151 -0.49 21.90 -14.47
CA GLY A 151 0.23 22.49 -15.60
C GLY A 151 1.71 22.82 -15.37
N GLY A 152 2.26 22.55 -14.18
CA GLY A 152 3.65 22.84 -13.85
C GLY A 152 4.60 21.67 -14.12
N GLN A 153 5.87 21.85 -13.71
CA GLN A 153 6.88 20.83 -13.72
C GLN A 153 7.08 20.25 -12.30
N PRO A 154 7.52 18.96 -12.18
CA PRO A 154 7.82 18.39 -10.87
C PRO A 154 9.01 19.12 -10.23
N GLN A 155 8.89 19.40 -8.95
CA GLN A 155 9.89 20.11 -8.16
C GLN A 155 10.10 19.37 -6.84
N ARG A 156 11.35 19.04 -6.47
CA ARG A 156 11.68 18.55 -5.14
C ARG A 156 11.57 19.71 -4.14
N ILE A 157 10.76 19.53 -3.10
CA ILE A 157 10.52 20.55 -2.08
C ILE A 157 11.24 20.25 -0.76
N ALA A 158 11.59 18.97 -0.52
CA ALA A 158 12.38 18.55 0.64
C ALA A 158 13.23 17.35 0.31
N ALA A 159 14.49 17.35 0.73
CA ALA A 159 15.35 16.19 0.69
C ALA A 159 15.01 15.25 1.85
N LEU A 160 14.98 13.94 1.59
CA LEU A 160 14.90 12.90 2.62
C LEU A 160 16.20 12.08 2.60
N PRO A 161 16.52 11.35 3.69
CA PRO A 161 17.72 10.55 3.76
C PRO A 161 17.83 9.56 2.60
N ALA A 162 18.93 9.58 1.87
CA ALA A 162 19.19 8.64 0.77
C ALA A 162 19.33 7.18 1.24
N ALA A 163 19.74 6.97 2.50
CA ALA A 163 19.79 5.66 3.14
C ALA A 163 18.40 5.13 3.56
N GLY A 164 17.35 5.93 3.42
CA GLY A 164 15.94 5.57 3.68
C GLY A 164 15.20 5.15 2.43
N LEU A 165 13.98 4.65 2.66
CA LEU A 165 13.00 4.38 1.60
C LEU A 165 11.70 5.13 1.97
N PRO A 166 11.56 6.42 1.60
CA PRO A 166 10.28 7.11 1.76
C PRO A 166 9.19 6.38 0.97
N ASN A 167 8.05 6.08 1.61
CA ASN A 167 7.03 5.18 1.05
C ASN A 167 5.62 5.77 1.13
N GLY A 168 4.96 5.73 2.28
CA GLY A 168 3.61 6.28 2.47
C GLY A 168 3.63 7.79 2.67
N LEU A 169 2.58 8.46 2.18
CA LEU A 169 2.44 9.91 2.27
C LEU A 169 1.02 10.30 2.70
N ALA A 170 0.92 11.19 3.68
CA ALA A 170 -0.35 11.81 4.07
C ALA A 170 -0.21 13.31 4.25
N LEU A 171 -1.27 14.05 3.91
CA LEU A 171 -1.35 15.51 4.06
C LEU A 171 -2.34 15.85 5.17
N ASP A 172 -1.90 16.62 6.16
CA ASP A 172 -2.80 17.38 7.03
C ASP A 172 -3.05 18.76 6.42
N PRO A 173 -4.24 19.01 5.86
CA PRO A 173 -4.54 20.28 5.23
C PRO A 173 -4.68 21.41 6.24
N ARG A 174 -4.98 21.15 7.52
CA ARG A 174 -5.16 22.16 8.56
C ARG A 174 -3.83 22.76 8.98
N THR A 175 -2.82 21.92 9.17
CA THR A 175 -1.47 22.36 9.56
C THR A 175 -0.56 22.56 8.36
N ARG A 176 -1.01 22.19 7.15
CA ARG A 176 -0.22 22.20 5.91
C ARG A 176 1.07 21.37 6.05
N THR A 177 0.94 20.22 6.71
CA THR A 177 2.04 19.30 7.00
C THR A 177 1.87 18.00 6.22
N LEU A 178 2.94 17.57 5.58
CA LEU A 178 3.09 16.24 5.00
C LEU A 178 3.74 15.33 6.02
N TYR A 179 3.17 14.14 6.22
CA TYR A 179 3.77 13.05 6.97
C TYR A 179 4.24 11.98 5.98
N VAL A 180 5.43 11.45 6.19
CA VAL A 180 6.09 10.49 5.30
C VAL A 180 6.58 9.31 6.12
N THR A 181 6.17 8.08 5.80
CA THR A 181 6.81 6.88 6.34
C THR A 181 8.11 6.59 5.61
N ASP A 182 9.10 6.13 6.35
CA ASP A 182 10.35 5.57 5.81
C ASP A 182 10.41 4.09 6.19
N SER A 183 10.32 3.24 5.18
CA SER A 183 10.20 1.79 5.38
C SER A 183 11.51 1.13 5.81
N VAL A 184 12.65 1.74 5.55
CA VAL A 184 13.98 1.23 5.94
C VAL A 184 14.43 1.81 7.27
N LEU A 185 14.26 3.13 7.48
CA LEU A 185 14.69 3.78 8.72
C LEU A 185 13.67 3.65 9.85
N GLY A 186 12.48 3.09 9.60
CA GLY A 186 11.43 2.93 10.63
C GLY A 186 10.98 4.28 11.22
N THR A 187 10.94 5.32 10.40
CA THR A 187 10.70 6.70 10.84
C THR A 187 9.46 7.26 10.15
N ILE A 188 8.71 8.10 10.85
CA ILE A 188 7.76 9.01 10.22
C ILE A 188 8.36 10.41 10.24
N TRP A 189 8.54 10.99 9.05
CA TRP A 189 9.03 12.36 8.86
C TRP A 189 7.87 13.35 8.77
N ARG A 190 8.09 14.59 9.19
CA ARG A 190 7.22 15.74 8.90
C ARG A 190 7.91 16.71 7.95
N VAL A 191 7.15 17.20 6.97
CA VAL A 191 7.61 18.17 5.97
C VAL A 191 6.51 19.21 5.76
N PRO A 192 6.79 20.53 5.85
CA PRO A 192 5.82 21.54 5.46
C PRO A 192 5.46 21.43 3.97
N THR A 193 4.22 21.74 3.57
CA THR A 193 3.83 21.77 2.15
C THR A 193 4.59 22.80 1.32
N THR A 194 5.16 23.81 1.99
CA THR A 194 6.07 24.79 1.37
C THR A 194 7.44 24.22 1.05
N GLY A 195 7.80 23.08 1.66
CA GLY A 195 9.12 22.47 1.60
C GLY A 195 10.01 22.91 2.77
N GLY A 196 11.28 22.52 2.70
CA GLY A 196 12.29 22.81 3.71
C GLY A 196 12.88 21.54 4.33
N THR A 197 13.47 21.68 5.52
CA THR A 197 14.14 20.59 6.22
C THR A 197 13.12 19.64 6.87
N PRO A 198 13.13 18.34 6.56
CA PRO A 198 12.31 17.34 7.25
C PRO A 198 12.69 17.22 8.72
N SER A 199 11.72 16.93 9.57
CA SER A 199 11.96 16.56 10.98
C SER A 199 11.42 15.17 11.28
N ALA A 200 12.17 14.37 12.03
CA ALA A 200 11.67 13.10 12.51
C ALA A 200 10.53 13.36 13.51
N TRP A 201 9.35 12.81 13.21
CA TRP A 201 8.16 12.97 14.05
C TRP A 201 7.96 11.78 14.98
N SER A 202 8.26 10.56 14.50
CA SER A 202 8.21 9.34 15.31
C SER A 202 9.25 8.35 14.79
N THR A 203 9.99 7.75 15.73
CA THR A 203 10.97 6.67 15.50
C THR A 203 10.66 5.46 16.39
N ALA A 204 9.38 5.28 16.70
CA ALA A 204 8.94 4.22 17.61
C ALA A 204 9.29 2.82 17.05
N PRO A 205 9.68 1.85 17.91
CA PRO A 205 10.10 0.52 17.49
C PRO A 205 9.07 -0.24 16.66
N GLU A 206 7.78 0.08 16.84
CA GLU A 206 6.68 -0.51 16.06
C GLU A 206 6.78 -0.18 14.57
N LEU A 207 7.44 0.93 14.20
CA LEU A 207 7.65 1.37 12.82
C LEU A 207 8.82 0.68 12.12
N ALA A 208 9.79 0.17 12.90
CA ALA A 208 11.01 -0.41 12.36
C ALA A 208 10.74 -1.70 11.57
N PRO A 209 11.50 -1.95 10.47
CA PRO A 209 11.50 -3.21 9.77
C PRO A 209 12.03 -4.35 10.65
N THR A 210 11.70 -5.59 10.29
CA THR A 210 12.26 -6.80 10.91
C THR A 210 13.01 -7.70 9.92
N GLY A 211 13.00 -7.36 8.65
CA GLY A 211 13.69 -8.11 7.61
C GLY A 211 13.76 -7.39 6.27
N PHE A 212 12.67 -6.78 5.85
CA PHE A 212 12.58 -6.16 4.53
C PHE A 212 12.12 -4.70 4.60
N LEU A 213 10.83 -4.45 4.90
CA LEU A 213 10.24 -3.11 4.97
C LEU A 213 9.37 -2.96 6.22
N GLY A 214 9.59 -1.88 6.97
CA GLY A 214 8.81 -1.51 8.15
C GLY A 214 7.60 -0.65 7.81
N ALA A 215 7.59 0.60 8.35
CA ALA A 215 6.51 1.56 8.16
C ALA A 215 6.25 1.83 6.67
N ASN A 216 5.00 1.61 6.22
CA ASN A 216 4.64 1.64 4.81
C ASN A 216 3.48 2.61 4.56
N GLY A 217 2.24 2.15 4.33
CA GLY A 217 1.10 3.00 4.09
C GLY A 217 0.83 4.00 5.22
N LEU A 218 0.28 5.18 4.89
CA LEU A 218 0.07 6.28 5.86
C LEU A 218 -1.23 7.01 5.58
N LYS A 219 -2.02 7.24 6.64
CA LYS A 219 -3.25 8.07 6.57
C LYS A 219 -3.38 8.92 7.84
N ILE A 220 -4.14 10.01 7.74
CA ILE A 220 -4.57 10.82 8.89
C ILE A 220 -6.04 10.58 9.12
N HIS A 221 -6.40 10.20 10.34
CA HIS A 221 -7.78 9.90 10.72
C HIS A 221 -8.01 10.13 12.20
N ASN A 222 -9.12 10.80 12.56
CA ASN A 222 -9.55 11.02 13.95
C ASN A 222 -8.42 11.52 14.87
N GLY A 223 -7.73 12.61 14.46
CA GLY A 223 -6.68 13.26 15.26
C GLY A 223 -5.42 12.41 15.45
N ALA A 224 -5.19 11.43 14.59
CA ALA A 224 -4.04 10.56 14.65
C ALA A 224 -3.45 10.33 13.24
N VAL A 225 -2.16 10.05 13.20
CA VAL A 225 -1.47 9.43 12.07
C VAL A 225 -1.60 7.92 12.22
N TRP A 226 -2.02 7.26 11.16
CA TRP A 226 -2.12 5.81 11.09
C TRP A 226 -1.12 5.30 10.06
N ALA A 227 -0.39 4.26 10.41
CA ALA A 227 0.62 3.64 9.55
C ALA A 227 0.46 2.13 9.52
N THR A 228 0.86 1.51 8.42
CA THR A 228 1.07 0.07 8.34
C THR A 228 2.53 -0.26 8.61
N ASN A 229 2.82 -1.48 9.05
CA ASN A 229 4.15 -2.05 9.01
C ASN A 229 4.08 -3.36 8.21
N LEU A 230 4.77 -3.40 7.07
CA LEU A 230 4.69 -4.50 6.10
C LEU A 230 5.23 -5.81 6.69
N ASP A 231 6.43 -5.77 7.29
CA ASP A 231 7.07 -6.95 7.87
C ASP A 231 6.28 -7.54 9.03
N LYS A 232 5.79 -6.66 9.92
CA LYS A 232 5.05 -7.07 11.13
C LYS A 232 3.59 -7.38 10.87
N GLY A 233 3.07 -7.04 9.68
CA GLY A 233 1.67 -7.26 9.34
C GLY A 233 0.72 -6.51 10.26
N THR A 234 1.01 -5.23 10.58
CA THR A 234 0.27 -4.47 11.60
C THR A 234 -0.29 -3.16 11.07
N VAL A 235 -1.39 -2.72 11.69
CA VAL A 235 -1.92 -1.35 11.59
C VAL A 235 -1.64 -0.63 12.90
N LEU A 236 -1.01 0.53 12.81
CA LEU A 236 -0.56 1.35 13.93
C LEU A 236 -1.34 2.66 13.97
N ARG A 237 -1.71 3.12 15.18
CA ARG A 237 -2.31 4.44 15.43
C ARG A 237 -1.41 5.25 16.34
N ILE A 238 -1.07 6.49 15.93
CA ILE A 238 -0.18 7.40 16.64
C ILE A 238 -0.93 8.72 16.83
N PRO A 239 -1.42 9.06 18.03
CA PRO A 239 -2.09 10.31 18.27
C PRO A 239 -1.21 11.51 17.94
N VAL A 240 -1.78 12.55 17.32
CA VAL A 240 -1.13 13.86 17.23
C VAL A 240 -1.52 14.63 18.49
N LEU A 241 -0.54 14.94 19.32
CA LEU A 241 -0.76 15.68 20.57
C LEU A 241 -1.06 17.17 20.30
N PRO A 242 -1.60 17.93 21.28
CA PRO A 242 -1.94 19.34 21.07
C PRO A 242 -0.76 20.21 20.62
N ASP A 243 0.47 19.88 21.03
CA ASP A 243 1.72 20.53 20.61
C ASP A 243 2.22 20.05 19.24
N GLY A 244 1.49 19.15 18.59
CA GLY A 244 1.85 18.54 17.31
C GLY A 244 2.85 17.41 17.39
N SER A 245 3.33 17.01 18.57
CA SER A 245 4.23 15.89 18.75
C SER A 245 3.50 14.53 18.61
N ALA A 246 4.27 13.45 18.47
CA ALA A 246 3.74 12.08 18.38
C ALA A 246 3.38 11.56 19.77
N GLY A 247 2.15 11.10 19.93
CA GLY A 247 1.74 10.34 21.11
C GLY A 247 2.21 8.89 21.06
N ARG A 248 1.88 8.11 22.09
CA ARG A 248 2.25 6.69 22.17
C ARG A 248 1.61 5.90 21.03
N VAL A 249 2.43 5.10 20.34
CA VAL A 249 1.95 4.16 19.30
C VAL A 249 1.05 3.09 19.92
N ARG A 250 -0.03 2.78 19.22
CA ARG A 250 -0.95 1.67 19.57
C ARG A 250 -1.15 0.80 18.34
N THR A 251 -0.90 -0.49 18.48
CA THR A 251 -1.26 -1.48 17.46
C THR A 251 -2.77 -1.68 17.48
N LYS A 252 -3.42 -1.51 16.33
CA LYS A 252 -4.87 -1.61 16.14
C LYS A 252 -5.28 -2.90 15.49
N ALA A 253 -4.43 -3.49 14.65
CA ALA A 253 -4.64 -4.81 14.04
C ALA A 253 -3.29 -5.49 13.82
N THR A 254 -3.31 -6.82 13.81
CA THR A 254 -2.18 -7.72 13.53
C THR A 254 -2.61 -8.83 12.59
N GLY A 255 -1.68 -9.68 12.13
CA GLY A 255 -2.02 -10.82 11.28
C GLY A 255 -2.40 -10.44 9.84
N LEU A 256 -1.89 -9.29 9.35
CA LEU A 256 -2.11 -8.77 8.00
C LEU A 256 -0.81 -8.91 7.17
N PRO A 257 -0.42 -10.11 6.74
CA PRO A 257 0.89 -10.35 6.13
C PRO A 257 1.06 -9.53 4.85
N GLY A 258 2.20 -8.83 4.75
CA GLY A 258 2.52 -8.00 3.59
C GLY A 258 1.56 -6.83 3.39
N ILE A 259 0.97 -6.30 4.47
CA ILE A 259 0.13 -5.11 4.39
C ILE A 259 0.94 -3.93 3.85
N ASP A 260 0.48 -3.39 2.73
CA ASP A 260 1.10 -2.28 2.03
C ASP A 260 0.43 -0.95 2.45
N ASP A 261 -0.65 -0.56 1.82
CA ASP A 261 -1.41 0.64 2.17
C ASP A 261 -2.86 0.27 2.54
N PHE A 262 -3.64 1.26 2.96
CA PHE A 262 -5.01 1.08 3.44
C PHE A 262 -5.86 2.33 3.23
N ALA A 263 -7.17 2.20 3.40
CA ALA A 263 -8.08 3.34 3.39
C ALA A 263 -9.26 3.12 4.33
N PHE A 264 -9.66 4.17 5.06
CA PHE A 264 -10.83 4.12 5.93
C PHE A 264 -12.13 4.08 5.12
N THR A 265 -13.08 3.25 5.57
CA THR A 265 -14.38 3.07 4.89
C THR A 265 -15.37 4.20 5.18
N GLY A 266 -15.05 5.07 6.15
CA GLY A 266 -15.96 6.09 6.67
C GLY A 266 -16.84 5.60 7.81
N ARG A 267 -16.67 4.36 8.28
CA ARG A 267 -17.36 3.79 9.44
C ARG A 267 -16.41 3.71 10.64
N GLY A 268 -16.28 4.83 11.37
CA GLY A 268 -15.34 4.91 12.49
C GLY A 268 -13.91 4.58 12.06
N ASP A 269 -13.27 3.64 12.75
CA ASP A 269 -11.91 3.19 12.48
C ASP A 269 -11.85 1.95 11.54
N GLN A 270 -12.98 1.53 10.93
CA GLN A 270 -13.01 0.44 9.95
C GLN A 270 -12.23 0.83 8.69
N LEU A 271 -11.39 -0.07 8.19
CA LEU A 271 -10.57 0.19 7.00
C LEU A 271 -10.47 -1.02 6.06
N LEU A 272 -10.12 -0.75 4.81
CA LEU A 272 -9.70 -1.74 3.82
C LEU A 272 -8.18 -1.72 3.74
N ALA A 273 -7.54 -2.89 3.78
CA ALA A 273 -6.09 -3.07 3.75
C ALA A 273 -5.65 -3.83 2.49
N ALA A 274 -4.66 -3.31 1.77
CA ALA A 274 -4.01 -3.97 0.64
C ALA A 274 -2.94 -4.93 1.17
N LEU A 275 -3.10 -6.23 0.93
CA LEU A 275 -2.14 -7.27 1.30
C LEU A 275 -1.38 -7.71 0.05
N ASN A 276 -0.20 -7.11 -0.17
CA ASN A 276 0.57 -7.22 -1.41
C ASN A 276 0.95 -8.67 -1.74
N GLY A 277 1.67 -9.34 -0.84
CA GLY A 277 2.14 -10.72 -1.05
C GLY A 277 1.00 -11.71 -1.28
N PRO A 278 -0.01 -11.79 -0.42
CA PRO A 278 -1.18 -12.66 -0.60
C PRO A 278 -2.02 -12.34 -1.85
N GLY A 279 -1.97 -11.11 -2.36
CA GLY A 279 -2.83 -10.67 -3.46
C GLY A 279 -4.28 -10.51 -3.03
N GLN A 280 -4.50 -9.86 -1.88
CA GLN A 280 -5.81 -9.74 -1.25
C GLN A 280 -6.10 -8.31 -0.79
N VAL A 281 -7.39 -8.00 -0.63
CA VAL A 281 -7.85 -6.86 0.17
C VAL A 281 -8.61 -7.41 1.36
N ALA A 282 -8.24 -6.97 2.55
CA ALA A 282 -8.93 -7.31 3.81
C ALA A 282 -9.76 -6.13 4.31
N LEU A 283 -10.95 -6.42 4.84
CA LEU A 283 -11.72 -5.50 5.67
C LEU A 283 -11.30 -5.69 7.12
N VAL A 284 -10.82 -4.63 7.74
CA VAL A 284 -10.36 -4.63 9.14
C VAL A 284 -11.35 -3.84 9.98
N GLN A 285 -11.86 -4.46 11.04
CA GLN A 285 -12.82 -3.86 11.96
C GLN A 285 -12.10 -2.99 13.03
N PRO A 286 -12.82 -2.10 13.72
CA PRO A 286 -12.23 -1.26 14.78
C PRO A 286 -11.60 -2.04 15.95
N ASP A 287 -12.04 -3.28 16.18
CA ASP A 287 -11.51 -4.20 17.20
C ASP A 287 -10.24 -4.93 16.73
N GLY A 288 -9.85 -4.78 15.46
CA GLY A 288 -8.68 -5.43 14.85
C GLY A 288 -8.98 -6.76 14.16
N SER A 289 -10.19 -7.32 14.30
CA SER A 289 -10.60 -8.48 13.53
C SER A 289 -10.68 -8.15 12.04
N HIS A 290 -10.41 -9.12 11.16
CA HIS A 290 -10.40 -8.87 9.74
C HIS A 290 -10.85 -10.09 8.92
N SER A 291 -11.33 -9.81 7.70
CA SER A 291 -11.72 -10.83 6.73
C SER A 291 -11.30 -10.40 5.31
N THR A 292 -10.95 -11.37 4.47
CA THR A 292 -10.66 -11.12 3.05
C THR A 292 -11.94 -10.76 2.30
N VAL A 293 -11.91 -9.67 1.53
CA VAL A 293 -13.06 -9.16 0.76
C VAL A 293 -12.83 -9.07 -0.75
N LEU A 294 -11.57 -9.07 -1.21
CA LEU A 294 -11.17 -9.24 -2.61
C LEU A 294 -9.93 -10.11 -2.68
N THR A 295 -9.78 -10.84 -3.79
CA THR A 295 -8.71 -11.79 -4.05
C THR A 295 -8.15 -11.65 -5.47
N ARG A 296 -7.22 -12.51 -5.84
CA ARG A 296 -6.73 -12.62 -7.23
C ARG A 296 -7.84 -12.99 -8.22
N ALA A 297 -8.88 -13.72 -7.79
CA ALA A 297 -10.03 -14.04 -8.64
C ALA A 297 -10.82 -12.80 -9.06
N ASP A 298 -10.74 -11.71 -8.28
CA ASP A 298 -11.34 -10.42 -8.60
C ASP A 298 -10.45 -9.54 -9.49
N GLY A 299 -9.24 -9.99 -9.85
CA GLY A 299 -8.27 -9.29 -10.69
C GLY A 299 -7.11 -8.64 -9.94
N LEU A 300 -6.93 -8.90 -8.64
CA LEU A 300 -5.80 -8.35 -7.88
C LEU A 300 -4.47 -9.01 -8.29
N GLN A 301 -3.45 -8.17 -8.52
CA GLN A 301 -2.10 -8.57 -8.91
C GLN A 301 -1.04 -7.86 -8.04
N ASN A 302 -0.83 -8.35 -6.82
CA ASN A 302 -0.05 -7.67 -5.78
C ASN A 302 -0.58 -6.24 -5.51
N PRO A 303 -1.72 -6.12 -4.78
CA PRO A 303 -2.31 -4.82 -4.47
C PRO A 303 -1.38 -4.00 -3.59
N THR A 304 -1.20 -2.72 -3.94
CA THR A 304 -0.27 -1.79 -3.31
C THR A 304 -0.99 -0.71 -2.51
N ALA A 305 -2.05 -0.10 -3.08
CA ALA A 305 -2.76 0.94 -2.36
C ALA A 305 -4.28 0.91 -2.60
N ILE A 306 -5.00 1.54 -1.67
CA ILE A 306 -6.46 1.68 -1.70
C ILE A 306 -6.86 3.14 -1.49
N ALA A 307 -7.83 3.60 -2.27
CA ALA A 307 -8.50 4.88 -2.03
C ALA A 307 -10.01 4.76 -2.22
N LEU A 308 -10.77 5.57 -1.48
CA LEU A 308 -12.23 5.60 -1.56
C LEU A 308 -12.73 6.98 -1.96
N ARG A 309 -13.80 6.99 -2.77
CA ARG A 309 -14.61 8.16 -3.05
C ARG A 309 -16.08 7.79 -2.93
N GLY A 310 -16.72 8.23 -1.86
CA GLY A 310 -18.05 7.75 -1.50
C GLY A 310 -18.05 6.24 -1.33
N LYS A 311 -18.86 5.53 -2.12
CA LYS A 311 -18.92 4.06 -2.13
C LYS A 311 -17.98 3.41 -3.15
N SER A 312 -17.28 4.19 -3.98
CA SER A 312 -16.31 3.62 -4.94
C SER A 312 -14.98 3.38 -4.26
N VAL A 313 -14.53 2.14 -4.33
CA VAL A 313 -13.22 1.67 -3.86
C VAL A 313 -12.32 1.50 -5.08
N TYR A 314 -11.11 2.02 -5.02
CA TYR A 314 -10.09 1.87 -6.04
C TYR A 314 -8.89 1.17 -5.42
N VAL A 315 -8.35 0.16 -6.12
CA VAL A 315 -7.18 -0.62 -5.67
C VAL A 315 -6.16 -0.63 -6.80
N THR A 316 -4.95 -0.19 -6.52
CA THR A 316 -3.80 -0.37 -7.43
C THR A 316 -3.18 -1.74 -7.23
N SER A 317 -2.77 -2.39 -8.31
CA SER A 317 -2.10 -3.68 -8.33
C SER A 317 -0.84 -3.59 -9.19
N ALA A 318 0.34 -3.69 -8.57
CA ALA A 318 1.63 -3.44 -9.24
C ALA A 318 2.19 -4.64 -10.01
N ALA A 319 1.64 -5.83 -9.81
CA ALA A 319 2.10 -7.08 -10.40
C ALA A 319 3.59 -7.39 -10.16
N TYR A 320 4.16 -6.96 -9.02
CA TYR A 320 5.60 -7.10 -8.73
C TYR A 320 6.09 -8.55 -8.76
N VAL A 321 5.27 -9.47 -8.25
CA VAL A 321 5.59 -10.90 -8.15
C VAL A 321 4.89 -11.70 -9.24
N THR A 322 3.63 -11.38 -9.52
CA THR A 322 2.84 -12.09 -10.55
C THR A 322 3.33 -11.81 -11.96
N ALA A 323 3.92 -10.64 -12.20
CA ALA A 323 4.45 -10.20 -13.49
C ALA A 323 3.44 -10.35 -14.66
N GLN A 324 2.15 -10.16 -14.38
CA GLN A 324 1.07 -10.37 -15.36
C GLN A 324 0.38 -9.07 -15.76
N ASP A 325 -0.54 -8.58 -14.93
CA ASP A 325 -1.46 -7.49 -15.27
C ASP A 325 -1.44 -6.40 -14.18
N PRO A 326 -0.48 -5.44 -14.22
CA PRO A 326 -0.59 -4.27 -13.37
C PRO A 326 -1.84 -3.47 -13.75
N ASN A 327 -2.66 -3.12 -12.74
CA ASN A 327 -3.98 -2.58 -13.03
C ASN A 327 -4.49 -1.62 -11.94
N LEU A 328 -5.58 -0.92 -12.26
CA LEU A 328 -6.45 -0.21 -11.34
C LEU A 328 -7.80 -0.94 -11.30
N LEU A 329 -8.07 -1.62 -10.19
CA LEU A 329 -9.36 -2.24 -9.92
C LEU A 329 -10.31 -1.24 -9.28
N ARG A 330 -11.59 -1.30 -9.64
CA ARG A 330 -12.68 -0.57 -9.01
C ARG A 330 -13.73 -1.52 -8.48
N ALA A 331 -14.16 -1.30 -7.22
CA ALA A 331 -15.25 -2.03 -6.57
C ALA A 331 -16.26 -1.06 -5.94
N HIS A 332 -17.34 -1.59 -5.38
CA HIS A 332 -18.37 -0.85 -4.67
C HIS A 332 -18.45 -1.31 -3.23
N LEU A 333 -18.36 -0.38 -2.28
CA LEU A 333 -18.54 -0.63 -0.85
C LEU A 333 -20.04 -0.70 -0.53
N ASN A 334 -20.51 -1.85 -0.12
CA ASN A 334 -21.88 -2.07 0.34
C ASN A 334 -22.05 -1.53 1.77
N ARG A 335 -23.25 -1.12 2.11
CA ARG A 335 -23.60 -0.63 3.46
C ARG A 335 -24.11 -1.75 4.33
#